data_cf644a0d135df48291f884f687341860
#
_entry.id   cf644a0d135df48291f884f687341860
#
_cell.length_a   1.000
_cell.length_b   1.000
_cell.length_c   1.000
_cell.angle_alpha   90.00
_cell.angle_beta   90.00
_cell.angle_gamma   90.00
#
_symmetry.space_group_name_H-M   'P 1'
#
loop_
_entity.id
_entity.type
_entity.pdbx_description
1 polymer ?
#
loop_
_entity_poly.entity_id
_entity_poly.type
_entity_poly.pdbx_seq_one_letter_code
_entity_poly.pdbx_strand_id
1 'polypeptide(L)'
;RLYSEDRASAIQGGEMPFRGRGEFDPAFANVAFNLQDPNKVSKIVESEYGFHIIQLIEKRGDRVKARHILLKPHVSEEALMAANARLDSIADDIRQNHFTFEAAAAKLSHDKDTRLNHGLLPNPKNNTAKFEMQDLPSAIARVVDTMEVGEISKAFTMINETTGKEECVIVKLKNRIP
;
A
#
# COMPACT_ATOMS: atom_id res chain seq x y z
N ARG A 1 10.85 20.80 0.48
CA ARG A 1 9.48 21.29 0.66
C ARG A 1 8.59 20.98 -0.54
N LEU A 2 9.07 21.28 -1.75
CA LEU A 2 8.23 21.20 -2.97
C LEU A 2 8.06 19.78 -3.50
N TYR A 3 9.04 18.91 -3.33
CA TYR A 3 9.06 17.60 -4.00
C TYR A 3 8.90 16.39 -3.08
N SER A 4 9.10 16.56 -1.76
CA SER A 4 9.03 15.45 -0.83
C SER A 4 7.60 15.06 -0.54
N GLU A 5 7.33 13.75 -0.64
CA GLU A 5 6.04 13.15 -0.29
C GLU A 5 5.97 12.70 1.18
N ASP A 6 7.06 12.87 1.94
CA ASP A 6 7.00 12.82 3.40
C ASP A 6 6.48 14.15 3.94
N ARG A 7 5.18 14.26 4.09
CA ARG A 7 4.50 15.49 4.52
C ARG A 7 4.94 15.96 5.91
N ALA A 8 5.30 15.02 6.78
CA ALA A 8 5.69 15.34 8.16
C ALA A 8 6.98 16.15 8.22
N SER A 9 7.99 15.79 7.41
CA SER A 9 9.27 16.50 7.37
C SER A 9 9.35 17.56 6.26
N ALA A 10 8.55 17.44 5.20
CA ALA A 10 8.58 18.35 4.05
C ALA A 10 8.40 19.83 4.44
N ILE A 11 7.49 20.11 5.38
CA ILE A 11 7.23 21.47 5.91
C ILE A 11 8.50 22.07 6.50
N GLN A 12 9.33 21.26 7.14
CA GLN A 12 10.60 21.63 7.77
C GLN A 12 11.80 21.45 6.83
N GLY A 13 11.58 21.36 5.51
CA GLY A 13 12.65 21.16 4.52
C GLY A 13 13.22 19.75 4.52
N GLY A 14 12.44 18.75 4.95
CA GLY A 14 12.84 17.35 5.04
C GLY A 14 13.63 17.02 6.30
N GLU A 15 13.77 17.96 7.23
CA GLU A 15 14.55 17.78 8.46
C GLU A 15 13.82 16.89 9.46
N MET A 16 14.55 15.95 10.02
CA MET A 16 14.11 15.02 11.07
C MET A 16 14.89 15.26 12.35
N PRO A 17 14.29 15.00 13.53
CA PRO A 17 15.00 15.12 14.79
C PRO A 17 16.14 14.10 14.89
N PHE A 18 17.01 14.28 15.90
CA PHE A 18 18.03 13.28 16.20
C PHE A 18 17.41 11.93 16.51
N ARG A 19 17.87 10.89 15.79
CA ARG A 19 17.42 9.51 15.96
C ARG A 19 18.59 8.54 15.97
N GLY A 20 18.42 7.47 16.73
CA GLY A 20 19.32 6.32 16.72
C GLY A 20 19.09 5.44 15.48
N ARG A 21 20.03 4.54 15.22
CA ARG A 21 19.99 3.66 14.05
C ARG A 21 18.69 2.84 13.94
N GLY A 22 18.20 2.33 15.05
CA GLY A 22 16.99 1.49 15.09
C GLY A 22 15.66 2.25 14.93
N GLU A 23 15.69 3.58 14.89
CA GLU A 23 14.51 4.44 14.71
C GLU A 23 14.27 4.82 13.24
N PHE A 24 15.14 4.37 12.34
CA PHE A 24 15.02 4.55 10.90
C PHE A 24 14.77 3.21 10.19
N ASP A 25 14.23 3.28 8.98
CA ASP A 25 14.29 2.15 8.05
C ASP A 25 15.75 1.68 7.87
N PRO A 26 16.02 0.36 7.82
CA PRO A 26 17.39 -0.16 7.75
C PRO A 26 18.21 0.37 6.56
N ALA A 27 17.60 0.49 5.37
CA ALA A 27 18.27 1.02 4.18
C ALA A 27 18.63 2.50 4.37
N PHE A 28 17.69 3.28 4.91
CA PHE A 28 17.91 4.69 5.25
C PHE A 28 19.01 4.84 6.31
N ALA A 29 18.95 4.06 7.39
CA ALA A 29 19.94 4.10 8.47
C ALA A 29 21.36 3.80 7.97
N ASN A 30 21.51 2.78 7.11
CA ASN A 30 22.81 2.42 6.55
C ASN A 30 23.47 3.59 5.82
N VAL A 31 22.71 4.37 5.09
CA VAL A 31 23.25 5.54 4.37
C VAL A 31 23.45 6.72 5.32
N ALA A 32 22.45 7.07 6.13
CA ALA A 32 22.50 8.23 7.02
C ALA A 32 23.68 8.16 8.01
N PHE A 33 23.96 6.98 8.57
CA PHE A 33 25.05 6.77 9.53
C PHE A 33 26.43 6.69 8.85
N ASN A 34 26.50 6.37 7.57
CA ASN A 34 27.75 6.34 6.79
C ASN A 34 28.12 7.68 6.16
N LEU A 35 27.20 8.63 6.08
CA LEU A 35 27.50 9.98 5.60
C LEU A 35 28.45 10.67 6.59
N GLN A 36 29.49 11.34 6.03
CA GLN A 36 30.52 12.04 6.83
C GLN A 36 30.47 13.56 6.62
N ASP A 37 30.05 14.00 5.45
CA ASP A 37 30.09 15.40 5.05
C ASP A 37 28.67 15.98 4.98
N PRO A 38 28.34 16.97 5.85
CA PRO A 38 27.01 17.61 5.83
C PRO A 38 26.69 18.38 4.53
N ASN A 39 27.71 18.69 3.72
CA ASN A 39 27.51 19.40 2.46
C ASN A 39 27.20 18.48 1.27
N LYS A 40 27.29 17.18 1.47
CA LYS A 40 27.00 16.18 0.44
C LYS A 40 25.65 15.53 0.65
N VAL A 41 24.98 15.22 -0.45
CA VAL A 41 23.78 14.41 -0.47
C VAL A 41 24.12 12.98 -0.85
N SER A 42 23.32 12.03 -0.38
CA SER A 42 23.46 10.63 -0.74
C SER A 42 23.13 10.38 -2.22
N LYS A 43 23.50 9.21 -2.72
CA LYS A 43 22.86 8.60 -3.87
C LYS A 43 21.38 8.28 -3.53
N ILE A 44 20.61 7.88 -4.52
CA ILE A 44 19.23 7.42 -4.30
C ILE A 44 19.27 6.15 -3.43
N VAL A 45 18.45 6.15 -2.39
CA VAL A 45 18.29 5.04 -1.44
C VAL A 45 16.87 4.52 -1.56
N GLU A 46 16.70 3.23 -1.82
CA GLU A 46 15.41 2.57 -1.85
C GLU A 46 15.09 1.96 -0.48
N SER A 47 13.91 2.25 0.04
CA SER A 47 13.34 1.67 1.26
C SER A 47 11.93 1.17 1.00
N GLU A 48 11.30 0.55 2.00
CA GLU A 48 9.89 0.18 1.91
C GLU A 48 8.94 1.37 1.72
N TYR A 49 9.36 2.59 2.05
CA TYR A 49 8.58 3.82 1.88
C TYR A 49 8.71 4.45 0.49
N GLY A 50 9.72 4.07 -0.29
CA GLY A 50 10.02 4.63 -1.60
C GLY A 50 11.48 4.98 -1.77
N PHE A 51 11.75 6.02 -2.55
CA PHE A 51 13.09 6.47 -2.91
C PHE A 51 13.46 7.73 -2.13
N HIS A 52 14.64 7.72 -1.51
CA HIS A 52 15.15 8.82 -0.70
C HIS A 52 16.42 9.42 -1.29
N ILE A 53 16.60 10.71 -1.11
CA ILE A 53 17.89 11.40 -1.14
C ILE A 53 18.08 11.95 0.26
N ILE A 54 19.24 11.64 0.89
CA ILE A 54 19.51 11.91 2.30
C ILE A 54 20.70 12.87 2.40
N GLN A 55 20.57 13.86 3.28
CA GLN A 55 21.67 14.75 3.67
C GLN A 55 21.86 14.68 5.17
N LEU A 56 23.10 14.45 5.62
CA LEU A 56 23.46 14.56 7.02
C LEU A 56 23.44 16.03 7.43
N ILE A 57 22.86 16.33 8.60
CA ILE A 57 22.94 17.65 9.23
C ILE A 57 23.98 17.60 10.33
N GLU A 58 23.88 16.66 11.24
CA GLU A 58 24.74 16.56 12.42
C GLU A 58 24.78 15.12 12.96
N LYS A 59 25.92 14.75 13.54
CA LYS A 59 26.06 13.51 14.33
C LYS A 59 26.36 13.86 15.77
N ARG A 60 25.70 13.16 16.69
CA ARG A 60 25.97 13.23 18.15
C ARG A 60 26.00 11.83 18.72
N GLY A 61 27.19 11.31 18.98
CA GLY A 61 27.36 9.96 19.49
C GLY A 61 26.75 8.92 18.55
N ASP A 62 25.80 8.16 19.04
CA ASP A 62 25.07 7.11 18.33
C ASP A 62 23.80 7.61 17.62
N ARG A 63 23.59 8.93 17.54
CA ARG A 63 22.42 9.55 16.91
C ARG A 63 22.82 10.46 15.76
N VAL A 64 21.97 10.50 14.75
CA VAL A 64 22.09 11.39 13.60
C VAL A 64 20.88 12.30 13.47
N LYS A 65 21.13 13.52 13.02
CA LYS A 65 20.14 14.45 12.53
C LYS A 65 20.35 14.56 11.02
N ALA A 66 19.30 14.25 10.26
CA ALA A 66 19.35 14.24 8.82
C ALA A 66 18.13 14.94 8.22
N ARG A 67 18.22 15.30 6.96
CA ARG A 67 17.07 15.68 6.13
C ARG A 67 16.99 14.79 4.92
N HIS A 68 15.79 14.63 4.39
CA HIS A 68 15.58 13.83 3.20
C HIS A 68 14.50 14.40 2.27
N ILE A 69 14.52 13.92 1.05
CA ILE A 69 13.44 14.02 0.08
C ILE A 69 12.98 12.58 -0.14
N LEU A 70 11.68 12.32 0.05
CA LEU A 70 11.04 11.05 -0.24
C LEU A 70 10.18 11.20 -1.49
N LEU A 71 10.36 10.30 -2.46
CA LEU A 71 9.45 10.11 -3.59
C LEU A 71 8.90 8.69 -3.54
N LYS A 72 7.59 8.56 -3.60
CA LYS A 72 6.92 7.26 -3.65
C LYS A 72 6.70 6.83 -5.09
N PRO A 73 6.93 5.56 -5.43
CA PRO A 73 6.56 5.07 -6.74
C PRO A 73 5.03 5.10 -6.88
N HIS A 74 4.55 5.76 -7.92
CA HIS A 74 3.14 5.76 -8.28
C HIS A 74 2.92 4.83 -9.46
N VAL A 75 1.83 4.08 -9.43
CA VAL A 75 1.41 3.27 -10.58
C VAL A 75 0.83 4.22 -11.63
N SER A 76 1.22 4.07 -12.89
CA SER A 76 0.69 4.89 -13.96
C SER A 76 -0.82 4.64 -14.17
N GLU A 77 -1.56 5.68 -14.61
CA GLU A 77 -2.98 5.52 -14.94
C GLU A 77 -3.22 4.44 -15.98
N GLU A 78 -2.34 4.33 -16.97
CA GLU A 78 -2.41 3.28 -18.02
C GLU A 78 -2.28 1.88 -17.41
N ALA A 79 -1.37 1.68 -16.46
CA ALA A 79 -1.19 0.40 -15.78
C ALA A 79 -2.41 0.06 -14.90
N LEU A 80 -3.00 1.06 -14.21
CA LEU A 80 -4.23 0.87 -13.44
C LEU A 80 -5.41 0.53 -14.34
N MET A 81 -5.57 1.21 -15.48
CA MET A 81 -6.61 0.92 -16.45
C MET A 81 -6.46 -0.49 -17.02
N ALA A 82 -5.26 -0.91 -17.39
CA ALA A 82 -4.99 -2.26 -17.90
C ALA A 82 -5.30 -3.34 -16.84
N ALA A 83 -4.94 -3.10 -15.59
CA ALA A 83 -5.23 -4.02 -14.48
C ALA A 83 -6.73 -4.12 -14.21
N ASN A 84 -7.45 -2.99 -14.21
CA ASN A 84 -8.90 -2.97 -14.05
C ASN A 84 -9.60 -3.71 -15.19
N ALA A 85 -9.21 -3.48 -16.45
CA ALA A 85 -9.76 -4.18 -17.61
C ALA A 85 -9.55 -5.70 -17.52
N ARG A 86 -8.37 -6.14 -17.07
CA ARG A 86 -8.09 -7.56 -16.84
C ARG A 86 -8.96 -8.15 -15.75
N LEU A 87 -9.16 -7.44 -14.64
CA LEU A 87 -10.03 -7.88 -13.55
C LEU A 87 -11.49 -7.94 -13.98
N ASP A 88 -11.97 -7.00 -14.78
CA ASP A 88 -13.33 -7.03 -15.34
C ASP A 88 -13.53 -8.25 -16.25
N SER A 89 -12.53 -8.58 -17.07
CA SER A 89 -12.56 -9.82 -17.89
C SER A 89 -12.62 -11.08 -17.01
N ILE A 90 -11.85 -11.14 -15.94
CA ILE A 90 -11.90 -12.25 -14.96
C ILE A 90 -13.29 -12.31 -14.30
N ALA A 91 -13.84 -11.17 -13.90
CA ALA A 91 -15.18 -11.11 -13.31
C ALA A 91 -16.26 -11.61 -14.27
N ASP A 92 -16.16 -11.29 -15.56
CA ASP A 92 -17.08 -11.77 -16.59
C ASP A 92 -16.96 -13.28 -16.78
N ASP A 93 -15.76 -13.83 -16.81
CA ASP A 93 -15.54 -15.29 -16.86
C ASP A 93 -16.15 -16.00 -15.66
N ILE A 94 -16.08 -15.41 -14.47
CA ILE A 94 -16.71 -15.96 -13.27
C ILE A 94 -18.22 -15.90 -13.38
N ARG A 95 -18.80 -14.79 -13.88
CA ARG A 95 -20.26 -14.65 -14.10
C ARG A 95 -20.79 -15.65 -15.11
N GLN A 96 -19.98 -16.01 -16.11
CA GLN A 96 -20.27 -17.04 -17.10
C GLN A 96 -20.01 -18.47 -16.61
N ASN A 97 -19.59 -18.65 -15.37
CA ASN A 97 -19.27 -19.93 -14.74
C ASN A 97 -18.11 -20.69 -15.41
N HIS A 98 -17.16 -20.01 -16.04
CA HIS A 98 -15.95 -20.63 -16.57
C HIS A 98 -15.06 -21.13 -15.43
N PHE A 99 -15.03 -20.41 -14.31
CA PHE A 99 -14.42 -20.82 -13.04
C PHE A 99 -15.06 -20.07 -11.87
N THR A 100 -14.76 -20.50 -10.64
CA THR A 100 -15.30 -19.86 -9.45
C THR A 100 -14.45 -18.66 -9.00
N PHE A 101 -15.04 -17.74 -8.25
CA PHE A 101 -14.33 -16.62 -7.66
C PHE A 101 -13.16 -17.09 -6.78
N GLU A 102 -13.39 -18.12 -5.99
CA GLU A 102 -12.43 -18.72 -5.07
C GLU A 102 -11.22 -19.32 -5.83
N ALA A 103 -11.47 -19.98 -6.95
CA ALA A 103 -10.42 -20.53 -7.81
C ALA A 103 -9.60 -19.41 -8.48
N ALA A 104 -10.27 -18.33 -8.93
CA ALA A 104 -9.61 -17.16 -9.50
C ALA A 104 -8.74 -16.47 -8.45
N ALA A 105 -9.25 -16.24 -7.24
CA ALA A 105 -8.50 -15.63 -6.15
C ALA A 105 -7.24 -16.44 -5.81
N ALA A 106 -7.37 -17.75 -5.65
CA ALA A 106 -6.24 -18.62 -5.32
C ALA A 106 -5.13 -18.65 -6.38
N LYS A 107 -5.48 -18.54 -7.67
CA LYS A 107 -4.52 -18.66 -8.77
C LYS A 107 -4.03 -17.33 -9.32
N LEU A 108 -4.86 -16.31 -9.35
CA LEU A 108 -4.62 -15.06 -10.09
C LEU A 108 -4.39 -13.86 -9.19
N SER A 109 -4.83 -13.89 -7.92
CA SER A 109 -4.64 -12.77 -7.01
C SER A 109 -3.17 -12.58 -6.65
N HIS A 110 -2.72 -11.33 -6.63
CA HIS A 110 -1.42 -10.93 -6.12
C HIS A 110 -1.43 -10.63 -4.62
N ASP A 111 -2.61 -10.52 -4.02
CA ASP A 111 -2.75 -10.31 -2.58
C ASP A 111 -2.35 -11.59 -1.82
N LYS A 112 -1.26 -11.51 -1.08
CA LYS A 112 -0.68 -12.64 -0.34
C LYS A 112 -1.55 -13.05 0.85
N ASP A 113 -2.27 -12.11 1.44
CA ASP A 113 -3.03 -12.33 2.65
C ASP A 113 -4.33 -13.09 2.38
N THR A 114 -4.98 -12.80 1.27
CA THR A 114 -6.27 -13.44 0.92
C THR A 114 -6.14 -14.55 -0.12
N ARG A 115 -5.08 -14.58 -0.91
CA ARG A 115 -4.87 -15.60 -1.96
C ARG A 115 -4.93 -17.04 -1.40
N LEU A 116 -4.24 -17.30 -0.28
CA LEU A 116 -4.22 -18.61 0.35
C LEU A 116 -5.54 -18.95 1.06
N ASN A 117 -6.36 -17.95 1.32
CA ASN A 117 -7.68 -18.06 1.92
C ASN A 117 -8.82 -17.96 0.88
N HIS A 118 -8.52 -18.29 -0.37
CA HIS A 118 -9.49 -18.27 -1.47
C HIS A 118 -10.22 -16.93 -1.66
N GLY A 119 -9.55 -15.83 -1.37
CA GLY A 119 -10.09 -14.48 -1.51
C GLY A 119 -10.95 -14.00 -0.33
N LEU A 120 -11.07 -14.77 0.74
CA LEU A 120 -11.78 -14.30 1.93
C LEU A 120 -10.99 -13.19 2.63
N LEU A 121 -11.62 -12.04 2.78
CA LEU A 121 -11.04 -10.91 3.51
C LEU A 121 -11.14 -11.17 5.02
N PRO A 122 -10.02 -11.21 5.75
CA PRO A 122 -10.05 -11.38 7.19
C PRO A 122 -10.34 -10.05 7.89
N ASN A 123 -11.24 -10.08 8.86
CA ASN A 123 -11.48 -8.93 9.73
C ASN A 123 -10.43 -8.93 10.87
N PRO A 124 -9.57 -7.92 10.95
CA PRO A 124 -8.49 -7.89 11.95
C PRO A 124 -8.99 -7.76 13.39
N LYS A 125 -10.24 -7.31 13.60
CA LYS A 125 -10.81 -7.15 14.94
C LYS A 125 -11.24 -8.46 15.59
N ASN A 126 -11.73 -9.41 14.79
CA ASN A 126 -12.36 -10.63 15.32
C ASN A 126 -11.88 -11.91 14.61
N ASN A 127 -10.95 -11.78 13.68
CA ASN A 127 -10.35 -12.88 12.92
C ASN A 127 -11.37 -13.76 12.16
N THR A 128 -12.49 -13.17 11.75
CA THR A 128 -13.52 -13.80 10.92
C THR A 128 -13.57 -13.14 9.55
N ALA A 129 -14.42 -13.64 8.65
CA ALA A 129 -14.71 -12.98 7.36
C ALA A 129 -15.99 -12.12 7.42
N LYS A 130 -16.42 -11.72 8.62
CA LYS A 130 -17.60 -10.90 8.85
C LYS A 130 -17.18 -9.50 9.25
N PHE A 131 -17.80 -8.51 8.62
CA PHE A 131 -17.51 -7.10 8.86
C PHE A 131 -18.79 -6.33 9.17
N GLU A 132 -18.70 -5.38 10.06
CA GLU A 132 -19.61 -4.24 10.07
C GLU A 132 -19.16 -3.28 8.98
N MET A 133 -20.09 -2.52 8.38
CA MET A 133 -19.78 -1.61 7.28
C MET A 133 -18.66 -0.61 7.60
N GLN A 134 -18.60 -0.15 8.84
CA GLN A 134 -17.58 0.76 9.35
C GLN A 134 -16.19 0.13 9.51
N ASP A 135 -16.11 -1.19 9.52
CA ASP A 135 -14.86 -1.95 9.69
C ASP A 135 -14.23 -2.37 8.36
N LEU A 136 -14.96 -2.21 7.27
CA LEU A 136 -14.45 -2.41 5.92
C LEU A 136 -13.56 -1.24 5.48
N PRO A 137 -12.52 -1.50 4.68
CA PRO A 137 -11.85 -0.44 3.95
C PRO A 137 -12.86 0.42 3.21
N SER A 138 -12.74 1.74 3.30
CA SER A 138 -13.77 2.67 2.82
C SER A 138 -14.14 2.49 1.34
N ALA A 139 -13.18 2.15 0.50
CA ALA A 139 -13.40 1.88 -0.92
C ALA A 139 -14.26 0.61 -1.13
N ILE A 140 -13.99 -0.45 -0.37
CA ILE A 140 -14.77 -1.70 -0.42
C ILE A 140 -16.18 -1.45 0.14
N ALA A 141 -16.30 -0.74 1.27
CA ALA A 141 -17.59 -0.43 1.87
C ALA A 141 -18.55 0.26 0.89
N ARG A 142 -18.06 1.27 0.16
CA ARG A 142 -18.86 1.98 -0.86
C ARG A 142 -19.36 1.05 -1.98
N VAL A 143 -18.55 0.09 -2.39
CA VAL A 143 -18.91 -0.83 -3.46
C VAL A 143 -19.92 -1.86 -2.96
N VAL A 144 -19.67 -2.50 -1.82
CA VAL A 144 -20.56 -3.55 -1.30
C VAL A 144 -21.90 -3.01 -0.80
N ASP A 145 -21.99 -1.72 -0.46
CA ASP A 145 -23.25 -1.09 -0.02
C ASP A 145 -24.34 -1.22 -1.06
N THR A 146 -24.00 -1.12 -2.33
CA THR A 146 -24.92 -1.19 -3.49
C THR A 146 -25.06 -2.57 -4.08
N MET A 147 -24.29 -3.57 -3.61
CA MET A 147 -24.27 -4.92 -4.19
C MET A 147 -25.33 -5.84 -3.60
N GLU A 148 -25.82 -6.76 -4.42
CA GLU A 148 -26.65 -7.88 -3.97
C GLU A 148 -25.80 -9.08 -3.52
N VAL A 149 -26.37 -9.95 -2.69
CA VAL A 149 -25.68 -11.17 -2.26
C VAL A 149 -25.42 -12.08 -3.46
N GLY A 150 -24.17 -12.53 -3.60
CA GLY A 150 -23.68 -13.31 -4.73
C GLY A 150 -23.12 -12.47 -5.89
N GLU A 151 -23.36 -11.17 -5.89
CA GLU A 151 -22.86 -10.27 -6.92
C GLU A 151 -21.33 -10.12 -6.88
N ILE A 152 -20.73 -9.91 -8.06
CA ILE A 152 -19.31 -9.56 -8.24
C ILE A 152 -19.25 -8.13 -8.75
N SER A 153 -18.44 -7.30 -8.10
CA SER A 153 -18.27 -5.90 -8.49
C SER A 153 -17.60 -5.76 -9.87
N LYS A 154 -17.70 -4.56 -10.44
CA LYS A 154 -16.72 -4.11 -11.42
C LYS A 154 -15.37 -3.90 -10.75
N ALA A 155 -14.29 -3.93 -11.53
CA ALA A 155 -12.96 -3.59 -11.03
C ALA A 155 -12.91 -2.12 -10.59
N PHE A 156 -12.23 -1.87 -9.48
CA PHE A 156 -11.99 -0.53 -8.96
C PHE A 156 -10.60 -0.44 -8.35
N THR A 157 -10.11 0.78 -8.22
CA THR A 157 -8.80 1.05 -7.60
C THR A 157 -9.00 1.52 -6.17
N MET A 158 -8.19 1.01 -5.27
CA MET A 158 -8.14 1.43 -3.87
C MET A 158 -6.70 1.59 -3.40
N ILE A 159 -6.53 2.28 -2.29
CA ILE A 159 -5.25 2.33 -1.57
C ILE A 159 -5.29 1.28 -0.47
N ASN A 160 -4.33 0.38 -0.48
CA ASN A 160 -4.14 -0.56 0.61
C ASN A 160 -3.67 0.20 1.85
N GLU A 161 -4.45 0.17 2.92
CA GLU A 161 -4.18 0.93 4.14
C GLU A 161 -2.91 0.47 4.86
N THR A 162 -2.52 -0.79 4.69
CA THR A 162 -1.33 -1.36 5.31
C THR A 162 -0.05 -0.98 4.55
N THR A 163 -0.09 -1.07 3.22
CA THR A 163 1.10 -0.84 2.37
C THR A 163 1.18 0.58 1.81
N GLY A 164 0.05 1.32 1.80
CA GLY A 164 -0.07 2.63 1.16
C GLY A 164 0.00 2.60 -0.38
N LYS A 165 -0.06 1.42 -0.98
CA LYS A 165 0.02 1.22 -2.44
C LYS A 165 -1.35 1.18 -3.07
N GLU A 166 -1.43 1.65 -4.33
CA GLU A 166 -2.63 1.52 -5.15
C GLU A 166 -2.78 0.08 -5.63
N GLU A 167 -3.98 -0.45 -5.49
CA GLU A 167 -4.36 -1.80 -5.89
C GLU A 167 -5.65 -1.77 -6.70
N CYS A 168 -5.73 -2.62 -7.72
CA CYS A 168 -6.97 -2.88 -8.46
C CYS A 168 -7.61 -4.13 -7.91
N VAL A 169 -8.90 -4.07 -7.61
CA VAL A 169 -9.63 -5.16 -6.95
C VAL A 169 -11.00 -5.39 -7.56
N ILE A 170 -11.48 -6.63 -7.46
CA ILE A 170 -12.88 -7.01 -7.58
C ILE A 170 -13.31 -7.67 -6.28
N VAL A 171 -14.55 -7.48 -5.87
CA VAL A 171 -15.12 -8.07 -4.66
C VAL A 171 -16.38 -8.86 -4.98
N LYS A 172 -16.62 -9.91 -4.20
CA LYS A 172 -17.87 -10.69 -4.23
C LYS A 172 -18.52 -10.61 -2.87
N LEU A 173 -19.78 -10.21 -2.84
CA LEU A 173 -20.57 -10.20 -1.61
C LEU A 173 -21.13 -11.61 -1.36
N LYS A 174 -20.58 -12.32 -0.37
CA LYS A 174 -21.03 -13.69 -0.06
C LYS A 174 -22.33 -13.74 0.71
N ASN A 175 -22.50 -12.84 1.67
CA ASN A 175 -23.67 -12.80 2.54
C ASN A 175 -23.86 -11.40 3.11
N ARG A 176 -25.10 -11.09 3.48
CA ARG A 176 -25.49 -9.89 4.23
C ARG A 176 -26.29 -10.35 5.43
N ILE A 177 -25.81 -10.01 6.61
CA ILE A 177 -26.46 -10.38 7.88
C ILE A 177 -27.24 -9.14 8.35
N PRO A 178 -28.53 -9.30 8.71
CA PRO A 178 -29.34 -8.19 9.21
C PRO A 178 -28.80 -7.61 10.52
#